data_c0b67d172d630cf66258f272ac732b23
#
_entry.id   c0b67d172d630cf66258f272ac732b23
#
_cell.length_a   1.000
_cell.length_b   1.000
_cell.length_c   1.000
_cell.angle_alpha   90.00
_cell.angle_beta   90.00
_cell.angle_gamma   90.00
#
_symmetry.space_group_name_H-M   'P 1'
#
loop_
_entity.id
_entity.type
_entity.pdbx_description
1 polymer ?
#
loop_
_entity_poly.entity_id
_entity_poly.type
_entity_poly.pdbx_seq_one_letter_code
_entity_poly.pdbx_strand_id
1 'polypeptide(L)'
;MNKAETCAVSAAEATKTDESYKRIVREISGDIRSGKLSPGTRLQSENRLKELYHTNVYSVRKALAKLKEDGLLYTVPKFGVFVGKQEDKEMTCRADVLPHAVDSVITSSMKVRFATPSGLPCQRRLWEKAAASFSKTSLFAEMEILYHRNTPDSFPEADIYEYAGSFSAYICNKNLLNIREYFSEAIRNSERMFDNTGVPLYYTGPVLLYNLDLLEKLGFKEPVYRNYEEEVAYLEAVTKKAVAASLNIPGTAQNMIFRLGNHLDEIFRDIQEGKLGEEEFAEKYGAVFRRLTDYWRKYKISYPKSALEKFRDFRMGNTPFFFGMLSDFMTMKNVDCPFRSGGALMYSVDDTVTRIPVVLAVDAQSPHPVDSLRLIRHLQNPEFQKDIAEMGMLPLEEKNMAFLPYSNLPRTIEFARPVCFHTPEEHYVCTNVLNVDLWNIVLFNKPVREAIHDTLMFSRSYLSMKLDNMTIDRQKMWSALYDV
;
A
#
# COMPACT_ATOMS: atom_id res chain seq x y z
N MET A 1 -40.81 51.91 9.11
CA MET A 1 -40.13 51.23 8.00
C MET A 1 -41.07 51.21 6.83
N ASN A 2 -40.66 51.80 5.71
CA ASN A 2 -41.53 52.15 4.58
C ASN A 2 -41.78 50.91 3.67
N LYS A 3 -43.02 50.70 3.27
CA LYS A 3 -43.44 49.70 2.27
C LYS A 3 -42.62 49.72 0.97
N ALA A 4 -41.99 50.83 0.64
CA ALA A 4 -41.12 51.01 -0.53
C ALA A 4 -39.76 50.33 -0.38
N GLU A 5 -39.16 50.32 0.81
CA GLU A 5 -37.86 49.65 1.07
C GLU A 5 -38.01 48.11 1.08
N THR A 6 -39.13 47.60 1.57
CA THR A 6 -39.43 46.14 1.54
C THR A 6 -39.65 45.62 0.10
N CYS A 7 -40.21 46.44 -0.78
CA CYS A 7 -40.41 46.07 -2.19
C CYS A 7 -39.09 46.12 -2.98
N ALA A 8 -38.18 47.04 -2.69
CA ALA A 8 -36.89 47.15 -3.37
C ALA A 8 -35.91 46.02 -2.96
N VAL A 9 -35.92 45.59 -1.69
CA VAL A 9 -35.11 44.45 -1.21
C VAL A 9 -35.62 43.15 -1.83
N SER A 10 -36.94 42.95 -1.92
CA SER A 10 -37.54 41.76 -2.57
C SER A 10 -37.22 41.70 -4.07
N ALA A 11 -37.20 42.84 -4.78
CA ALA A 11 -36.85 42.88 -6.19
C ALA A 11 -35.37 42.62 -6.45
N ALA A 12 -34.47 43.09 -5.61
CA ALA A 12 -33.04 42.82 -5.70
C ALA A 12 -32.69 41.37 -5.39
N GLU A 13 -33.35 40.73 -4.42
CA GLU A 13 -33.20 39.30 -4.14
C GLU A 13 -33.75 38.41 -5.26
N ALA A 14 -34.89 38.81 -5.87
CA ALA A 14 -35.46 38.10 -7.01
C ALA A 14 -34.53 38.14 -8.23
N THR A 15 -33.90 39.29 -8.50
CA THR A 15 -32.94 39.46 -9.61
C THR A 15 -31.68 38.63 -9.40
N LYS A 16 -31.16 38.60 -8.18
CA LYS A 16 -29.98 37.82 -7.80
C LYS A 16 -30.25 36.30 -7.90
N THR A 17 -31.43 35.87 -7.54
CA THR A 17 -31.88 34.49 -7.67
C THR A 17 -32.03 34.07 -9.14
N ASP A 18 -32.49 34.99 -10.00
CA ASP A 18 -32.69 34.75 -11.44
C ASP A 18 -31.36 34.64 -12.18
N GLU A 19 -30.35 35.41 -11.83
CA GLU A 19 -29.00 35.27 -12.38
C GLU A 19 -28.30 33.97 -11.91
N SER A 20 -28.50 33.58 -10.66
CA SER A 20 -27.90 32.35 -10.10
C SER A 20 -28.40 31.10 -10.78
N TYR A 21 -29.72 30.97 -11.04
CA TYR A 21 -30.23 29.77 -11.70
C TYR A 21 -29.80 29.70 -13.18
N LYS A 22 -29.74 30.82 -13.89
CA LYS A 22 -29.26 30.87 -15.29
C LYS A 22 -27.79 30.43 -15.39
N ARG A 23 -26.97 30.80 -14.42
CA ARG A 23 -25.58 30.33 -14.33
C ARG A 23 -25.50 28.81 -14.17
N ILE A 24 -26.24 28.23 -13.23
CA ILE A 24 -26.30 26.79 -13.01
C ILE A 24 -26.76 26.05 -14.26
N VAL A 25 -27.81 26.52 -14.93
CA VAL A 25 -28.31 25.93 -16.19
C VAL A 25 -27.22 25.92 -17.24
N ARG A 26 -26.53 27.04 -17.44
CA ARG A 26 -25.47 27.18 -18.44
C ARG A 26 -24.28 26.25 -18.16
N GLU A 27 -23.82 26.15 -16.91
CA GLU A 27 -22.69 25.32 -16.56
C GLU A 27 -23.02 23.83 -16.68
N ILE A 28 -24.15 23.38 -16.14
CA ILE A 28 -24.54 21.97 -16.23
C ILE A 28 -24.81 21.60 -17.71
N SER A 29 -25.49 22.43 -18.47
CA SER A 29 -25.72 22.15 -19.90
C SER A 29 -24.40 22.15 -20.70
N GLY A 30 -23.46 23.00 -20.35
CA GLY A 30 -22.10 23.01 -20.90
C GLY A 30 -21.34 21.71 -20.61
N ASP A 31 -21.37 21.26 -19.37
CA ASP A 31 -20.73 20.01 -18.93
C ASP A 31 -21.35 18.77 -19.62
N ILE A 32 -22.67 18.79 -19.85
CA ILE A 32 -23.36 17.74 -20.62
C ILE A 32 -22.92 17.76 -22.09
N ARG A 33 -22.90 18.93 -22.73
CA ARG A 33 -22.54 19.08 -24.16
C ARG A 33 -21.04 18.76 -24.40
N SER A 34 -20.18 19.06 -23.47
CA SER A 34 -18.75 18.74 -23.55
C SER A 34 -18.43 17.27 -23.26
N GLY A 35 -19.42 16.46 -22.85
CA GLY A 35 -19.25 15.06 -22.46
C GLY A 35 -18.66 14.86 -21.07
N LYS A 36 -18.43 15.92 -20.32
CA LYS A 36 -17.95 15.86 -18.93
C LYS A 36 -18.99 15.22 -18.00
N LEU A 37 -20.25 15.44 -18.30
CA LEU A 37 -21.39 14.75 -17.69
C LEU A 37 -22.05 13.85 -18.75
N SER A 38 -21.76 12.58 -18.72
CA SER A 38 -22.30 11.58 -19.67
C SER A 38 -23.76 11.23 -19.37
N PRO A 39 -24.57 10.81 -20.37
CA PRO A 39 -25.89 10.27 -20.14
C PRO A 39 -25.89 9.15 -19.08
N GLY A 40 -26.90 9.15 -18.21
CA GLY A 40 -26.97 8.24 -17.07
C GLY A 40 -26.17 8.68 -15.83
N THR A 41 -25.38 9.75 -15.93
CA THR A 41 -24.69 10.32 -14.76
C THR A 41 -25.71 10.95 -13.81
N ARG A 42 -25.68 10.59 -12.55
CA ARG A 42 -26.51 11.20 -11.52
C ARG A 42 -25.93 12.54 -11.08
N LEU A 43 -26.75 13.56 -10.95
CA LEU A 43 -26.35 14.87 -10.42
C LEU A 43 -26.23 14.83 -8.89
N GLN A 44 -25.40 15.71 -8.36
CA GLN A 44 -25.28 15.92 -6.92
C GLN A 44 -26.61 16.34 -6.29
N SER A 45 -26.74 16.14 -4.98
CA SER A 45 -27.92 16.55 -4.23
C SER A 45 -28.13 18.07 -4.30
N GLU A 46 -29.38 18.53 -4.14
CA GLU A 46 -29.73 19.95 -4.12
C GLU A 46 -28.88 20.73 -3.10
N ASN A 47 -28.60 20.14 -1.93
CA ASN A 47 -27.77 20.77 -0.91
C ASN A 47 -26.31 20.91 -1.36
N ARG A 48 -25.76 19.90 -2.01
CA ARG A 48 -24.39 19.95 -2.51
C ARG A 48 -24.26 20.91 -3.70
N LEU A 49 -25.25 20.95 -4.60
CA LEU A 49 -25.30 21.95 -5.67
C LEU A 49 -25.44 23.36 -5.14
N LYS A 50 -26.21 23.57 -4.06
CA LYS A 50 -26.30 24.85 -3.35
C LYS A 50 -24.93 25.32 -2.87
N GLU A 51 -24.17 24.43 -2.25
CA GLU A 51 -22.80 24.73 -1.75
C GLU A 51 -21.85 25.00 -2.92
N LEU A 52 -21.84 24.12 -3.92
CA LEU A 52 -20.98 24.22 -5.11
C LEU A 52 -21.16 25.55 -5.85
N TYR A 53 -22.40 25.98 -6.01
CA TYR A 53 -22.75 27.20 -6.74
C TYR A 53 -22.90 28.44 -5.87
N HIS A 54 -22.62 28.31 -4.57
CA HIS A 54 -22.78 29.40 -3.59
C HIS A 54 -24.12 30.13 -3.72
N THR A 55 -25.20 29.39 -3.74
CA THR A 55 -26.56 29.89 -3.99
C THR A 55 -27.58 29.32 -2.99
N ASN A 56 -28.84 29.59 -3.19
CA ASN A 56 -29.92 29.04 -2.37
C ASN A 56 -30.58 27.82 -3.06
N VAL A 57 -31.28 27.00 -2.27
CA VAL A 57 -31.96 25.78 -2.74
C VAL A 57 -33.01 26.08 -3.81
N TYR A 58 -33.66 27.24 -3.75
CA TYR A 58 -34.68 27.63 -4.70
C TYR A 58 -34.10 27.84 -6.12
N SER A 59 -32.93 28.51 -6.22
CA SER A 59 -32.21 28.68 -7.48
C SER A 59 -31.76 27.34 -8.07
N VAL A 60 -31.32 26.43 -7.23
CA VAL A 60 -30.94 25.06 -7.67
C VAL A 60 -32.16 24.33 -8.21
N ARG A 61 -33.27 24.31 -7.48
CA ARG A 61 -34.52 23.67 -7.93
C ARG A 61 -35.04 24.25 -9.22
N LYS A 62 -35.02 25.58 -9.38
CA LYS A 62 -35.44 26.26 -10.61
C LYS A 62 -34.54 25.88 -11.79
N ALA A 63 -33.22 25.75 -11.57
CA ALA A 63 -32.27 25.31 -12.59
C ALA A 63 -32.50 23.85 -13.00
N LEU A 64 -32.64 22.95 -12.02
CA LEU A 64 -32.92 21.53 -12.30
C LEU A 64 -34.27 21.34 -13.02
N ALA A 65 -35.28 22.11 -12.64
CA ALA A 65 -36.58 22.08 -13.34
C ALA A 65 -36.43 22.51 -14.81
N LYS A 66 -35.69 23.60 -15.08
CA LYS A 66 -35.43 24.07 -16.45
C LYS A 66 -34.65 23.04 -17.28
N LEU A 67 -33.58 22.44 -16.71
CA LEU A 67 -32.81 21.42 -17.41
C LEU A 67 -33.61 20.13 -17.69
N LYS A 68 -34.61 19.82 -16.88
CA LYS A 68 -35.58 18.74 -17.13
C LYS A 68 -36.55 19.10 -18.26
N GLU A 69 -37.05 20.31 -18.23
CA GLU A 69 -37.89 20.83 -19.30
C GLU A 69 -37.18 20.83 -20.66
N ASP A 70 -35.88 21.16 -20.65
CA ASP A 70 -35.01 21.13 -21.83
C ASP A 70 -34.61 19.67 -22.24
N GLY A 71 -35.07 18.65 -21.54
CA GLY A 71 -34.82 17.23 -21.85
C GLY A 71 -33.35 16.79 -21.57
N LEU A 72 -32.60 17.59 -20.85
CA LEU A 72 -31.21 17.29 -20.51
C LEU A 72 -31.07 16.48 -19.23
N LEU A 73 -32.11 16.46 -18.39
CA LEU A 73 -32.17 15.74 -17.14
C LEU A 73 -33.50 15.00 -17.00
N TYR A 74 -33.47 13.87 -16.28
CA TYR A 74 -34.69 13.18 -15.85
C TYR A 74 -34.60 12.82 -14.35
N THR A 75 -35.75 12.55 -13.73
CA THR A 75 -35.82 12.17 -12.32
C THR A 75 -36.25 10.73 -12.20
N VAL A 76 -35.50 9.99 -11.42
CA VAL A 76 -35.90 8.66 -10.95
C VAL A 76 -36.39 8.82 -9.51
N PRO A 77 -37.66 8.52 -9.18
CA PRO A 77 -38.18 8.63 -7.82
C PRO A 77 -37.30 7.85 -6.84
N LYS A 78 -36.98 8.44 -5.70
CA LYS A 78 -36.09 7.92 -4.66
C LYS A 78 -34.60 7.81 -5.05
N PHE A 79 -34.24 7.96 -6.34
CA PHE A 79 -32.86 7.81 -6.83
C PHE A 79 -32.19 9.14 -7.19
N GLY A 80 -32.96 10.17 -7.47
CA GLY A 80 -32.41 11.50 -7.77
C GLY A 80 -32.57 11.95 -9.22
N VAL A 81 -31.74 12.91 -9.64
CA VAL A 81 -31.76 13.53 -10.96
C VAL A 81 -30.57 13.02 -11.78
N PHE A 82 -30.80 12.63 -13.01
CA PHE A 82 -29.84 12.03 -13.93
C PHE A 82 -29.75 12.81 -15.23
N VAL A 83 -28.58 12.74 -15.87
CA VAL A 83 -28.31 13.31 -17.19
C VAL A 83 -28.87 12.39 -18.26
N GLY A 84 -29.57 12.99 -19.25
CA GLY A 84 -30.15 12.29 -20.39
C GLY A 84 -31.66 12.46 -20.52
N LYS A 85 -32.27 11.65 -21.37
CA LYS A 85 -33.72 11.64 -21.62
C LYS A 85 -34.41 10.61 -20.71
N GLN A 86 -35.72 10.76 -20.56
CA GLN A 86 -36.52 9.85 -19.72
C GLN A 86 -36.53 8.40 -20.27
N GLU A 87 -36.24 8.22 -21.56
CA GLU A 87 -36.06 6.91 -22.19
C GLU A 87 -34.83 6.15 -21.64
N ASP A 88 -33.84 6.88 -21.15
CA ASP A 88 -32.63 6.29 -20.53
C ASP A 88 -32.93 5.74 -19.11
N LYS A 89 -34.13 5.98 -18.59
CA LYS A 89 -34.56 5.53 -17.26
C LYS A 89 -34.54 4.01 -17.10
N GLU A 90 -34.89 3.28 -18.15
CA GLU A 90 -34.88 1.82 -18.13
C GLU A 90 -33.46 1.25 -18.07
N MET A 91 -32.47 1.88 -18.71
CA MET A 91 -31.07 1.48 -18.64
C MET A 91 -30.46 1.72 -17.25
N THR A 92 -30.88 2.80 -16.61
CA THR A 92 -30.37 3.15 -15.25
C THR A 92 -31.02 2.28 -14.18
N CYS A 93 -32.26 1.80 -14.43
CA CYS A 93 -32.96 0.91 -13.50
C CYS A 93 -32.72 -0.57 -13.77
N ARG A 94 -32.12 -0.92 -14.92
CA ARG A 94 -31.69 -2.28 -15.27
C ARG A 94 -30.32 -2.65 -14.73
N ALA A 95 -29.73 -1.84 -13.91
CA ALA A 95 -28.61 -2.38 -13.19
C ALA A 95 -29.15 -3.58 -12.38
N ASP A 96 -28.76 -4.77 -12.75
CA ASP A 96 -28.69 -5.92 -11.86
C ASP A 96 -27.69 -5.57 -10.71
N VAL A 97 -27.75 -4.31 -10.33
CA VAL A 97 -27.02 -3.65 -9.28
C VAL A 97 -27.61 -4.20 -8.01
N LEU A 98 -26.78 -4.88 -7.29
CA LEU A 98 -26.99 -5.40 -5.96
C LEU A 98 -28.06 -4.60 -5.22
N PRO A 99 -29.17 -5.20 -4.80
CA PRO A 99 -30.29 -4.51 -4.14
C PRO A 99 -29.86 -3.62 -2.99
N HIS A 100 -28.76 -3.96 -2.35
CA HIS A 100 -28.17 -3.24 -1.22
C HIS A 100 -27.46 -1.92 -1.60
N ALA A 101 -27.00 -1.76 -2.83
CA ALA A 101 -26.39 -0.49 -3.28
C ALA A 101 -27.43 0.62 -3.46
N VAL A 102 -28.69 0.26 -3.62
CA VAL A 102 -29.80 1.17 -3.86
C VAL A 102 -30.27 1.86 -2.57
N ASP A 103 -30.30 1.16 -1.48
CA ASP A 103 -30.76 1.70 -0.19
C ASP A 103 -29.75 2.67 0.46
N SER A 104 -28.47 2.52 0.17
CA SER A 104 -27.40 3.39 0.69
C SER A 104 -27.26 4.72 -0.07
N VAL A 105 -27.82 4.82 -1.26
CA VAL A 105 -27.73 6.01 -2.13
C VAL A 105 -28.57 7.21 -1.65
N ILE A 106 -29.42 7.04 -0.65
CA ILE A 106 -30.51 7.98 -0.36
C ILE A 106 -30.13 9.12 0.58
N THR A 107 -29.06 9.07 1.37
CA THR A 107 -28.91 10.02 2.48
C THR A 107 -27.49 10.41 2.83
N SER A 108 -26.75 11.04 2.10
CA SER A 108 -25.45 11.68 2.38
C SER A 108 -24.32 11.13 1.52
N SER A 109 -23.27 11.91 1.39
CA SER A 109 -21.99 11.43 0.83
C SER A 109 -21.60 10.14 1.53
N MET A 110 -21.61 9.02 0.81
CA MET A 110 -21.19 7.73 1.36
C MET A 110 -19.70 7.81 1.64
N LYS A 111 -19.32 7.45 2.83
CA LYS A 111 -17.92 7.36 3.20
C LYS A 111 -17.46 5.92 3.04
N VAL A 112 -16.57 5.69 2.08
CA VAL A 112 -15.84 4.44 1.97
C VAL A 112 -14.68 4.52 2.95
N ARG A 113 -14.73 3.71 3.99
CA ARG A 113 -13.74 3.66 5.06
C ARG A 113 -12.54 2.83 4.60
N PHE A 114 -11.41 3.48 4.45
CA PHE A 114 -10.15 2.89 4.02
C PHE A 114 -9.20 2.79 5.22
N ALA A 115 -8.97 1.57 5.69
CA ALA A 115 -8.03 1.30 6.77
C ALA A 115 -6.62 1.10 6.23
N THR A 116 -5.68 1.91 6.72
CA THR A 116 -4.25 1.85 6.36
C THR A 116 -3.38 1.88 7.61
N PRO A 117 -2.26 1.16 7.65
CA PRO A 117 -1.32 1.29 8.74
C PRO A 117 -0.93 2.75 8.97
N SER A 118 -0.75 3.17 10.23
CA SER A 118 -0.47 4.57 10.57
C SER A 118 0.73 5.06 9.78
N GLY A 119 0.43 5.85 8.75
CA GLY A 119 1.40 6.18 7.74
C GLY A 119 2.38 7.26 8.18
N LEU A 120 3.54 7.19 7.59
CA LEU A 120 4.49 8.27 7.54
C LEU A 120 3.85 9.53 6.92
N PRO A 121 4.35 10.74 7.20
CA PRO A 121 3.76 11.97 6.65
C PRO A 121 3.60 11.99 5.12
N CYS A 122 4.49 11.30 4.38
CA CYS A 122 4.39 11.15 2.93
C CYS A 122 3.23 10.25 2.50
N GLN A 123 3.03 9.12 3.18
CA GLN A 123 1.89 8.24 2.93
C GLN A 123 0.57 8.94 3.24
N ARG A 124 0.51 9.71 4.33
CA ARG A 124 -0.68 10.51 4.65
C ARG A 124 -1.02 11.47 3.52
N ARG A 125 -0.04 12.22 3.01
CA ARG A 125 -0.24 13.12 1.87
C ARG A 125 -0.70 12.40 0.61
N LEU A 126 -0.17 11.19 0.36
CA LEU A 126 -0.61 10.36 -0.76
C LEU A 126 -2.08 9.98 -0.61
N TRP A 127 -2.48 9.51 0.57
CA TRP A 127 -3.87 9.13 0.84
C TRP A 127 -4.82 10.32 0.81
N GLU A 128 -4.41 11.47 1.33
CA GLU A 128 -5.17 12.72 1.24
C GLU A 128 -5.35 13.17 -0.22
N LYS A 129 -4.29 13.07 -1.04
CA LYS A 129 -4.37 13.32 -2.49
C LYS A 129 -5.31 12.33 -3.18
N ALA A 130 -5.24 11.06 -2.84
CA ALA A 130 -6.12 10.02 -3.35
C ALA A 130 -7.59 10.29 -2.98
N ALA A 131 -7.86 10.62 -1.72
CA ALA A 131 -9.19 10.95 -1.24
C ALA A 131 -9.77 12.17 -1.97
N ALA A 132 -8.98 13.23 -2.11
CA ALA A 132 -9.38 14.44 -2.84
C ALA A 132 -9.62 14.19 -4.34
N SER A 133 -8.82 13.31 -4.95
CA SER A 133 -8.98 12.91 -6.35
C SER A 133 -10.21 12.02 -6.54
N PHE A 134 -10.41 11.04 -5.67
CA PHE A 134 -11.56 10.15 -5.71
C PHE A 134 -12.87 10.91 -5.56
N SER A 135 -12.95 11.85 -4.62
CA SER A 135 -14.14 12.69 -4.42
C SER A 135 -14.50 13.57 -5.64
N LYS A 136 -13.54 13.86 -6.51
CA LYS A 136 -13.79 14.58 -7.77
C LYS A 136 -14.36 13.67 -8.86
N THR A 137 -14.02 12.40 -8.83
CA THR A 137 -14.43 11.41 -9.84
C THR A 137 -15.65 10.59 -9.40
N SER A 138 -15.88 10.48 -8.10
CA SER A 138 -17.03 9.82 -7.51
C SER A 138 -18.07 10.84 -7.04
N LEU A 139 -19.25 10.82 -7.63
CA LEU A 139 -20.31 11.77 -7.28
C LEU A 139 -20.95 11.51 -5.90
N PHE A 140 -20.72 10.32 -5.32
CA PHE A 140 -21.49 9.85 -4.15
C PHE A 140 -20.63 9.29 -3.05
N ALA A 141 -19.39 8.92 -3.32
CA ALA A 141 -18.52 8.32 -2.35
C ALA A 141 -17.32 9.23 -2.05
N GLU A 142 -17.04 9.41 -0.78
CA GLU A 142 -15.83 10.05 -0.27
C GLU A 142 -14.97 8.98 0.40
N MET A 143 -13.67 9.05 0.24
CA MET A 143 -12.74 8.18 0.95
C MET A 143 -12.50 8.75 2.36
N GLU A 144 -12.85 7.98 3.39
CA GLU A 144 -12.50 8.26 4.77
C GLU A 144 -11.29 7.40 5.17
N ILE A 145 -10.20 8.04 5.56
CA ILE A 145 -8.96 7.34 5.89
C ILE A 145 -8.91 7.02 7.37
N LEU A 146 -8.80 5.75 7.71
CA LEU A 146 -8.68 5.24 9.07
C LEU A 146 -7.26 4.74 9.31
N TYR A 147 -6.49 5.50 10.08
CA TYR A 147 -5.14 5.07 10.45
C TYR A 147 -5.16 4.15 11.65
N HIS A 148 -4.44 3.03 11.55
CA HIS A 148 -4.31 2.07 12.64
C HIS A 148 -2.85 1.66 12.86
N ARG A 149 -2.57 1.03 13.99
CA ARG A 149 -1.29 0.35 14.19
C ARG A 149 -1.34 -0.98 13.43
N ASN A 150 -0.18 -1.42 12.96
CA ASN A 150 -0.11 -2.70 12.22
C ASN A 150 -0.09 -3.89 13.20
N THR A 151 -1.09 -3.98 14.07
CA THR A 151 -1.30 -5.06 15.03
C THR A 151 -2.70 -5.63 14.86
N PRO A 152 -2.94 -6.92 15.12
CA PRO A 152 -4.24 -7.56 14.93
C PRO A 152 -5.40 -6.84 15.63
N ASP A 153 -5.15 -6.33 16.83
CA ASP A 153 -6.16 -5.69 17.68
C ASP A 153 -6.48 -4.25 17.26
N SER A 154 -5.68 -3.69 16.35
CA SER A 154 -5.81 -2.29 15.94
C SER A 154 -6.54 -2.10 14.62
N PHE A 155 -6.95 -3.18 13.93
CA PHE A 155 -7.71 -3.08 12.68
C PHE A 155 -9.10 -2.53 12.96
N PRO A 156 -9.42 -1.30 12.49
CA PRO A 156 -10.77 -0.74 12.65
C PRO A 156 -11.77 -1.50 11.79
N GLU A 157 -13.05 -1.29 12.04
CA GLU A 157 -14.08 -1.67 11.08
C GLU A 157 -13.99 -0.73 9.88
N ALA A 158 -13.73 -1.28 8.71
CA ALA A 158 -13.53 -0.54 7.48
C ALA A 158 -14.12 -1.28 6.28
N ASP A 159 -14.31 -0.56 5.18
CA ASP A 159 -14.79 -1.14 3.93
C ASP A 159 -13.65 -1.75 3.12
N ILE A 160 -12.45 -1.12 3.21
CA ILE A 160 -11.23 -1.56 2.55
C ILE A 160 -10.10 -1.62 3.57
N TYR A 161 -9.32 -2.67 3.51
CA TYR A 161 -8.09 -2.86 4.30
C TYR A 161 -6.88 -2.83 3.40
N GLU A 162 -5.88 -1.99 3.77
CA GLU A 162 -4.52 -2.05 3.25
C GLU A 162 -3.65 -2.87 4.21
N TYR A 163 -2.89 -3.82 3.69
CA TYR A 163 -1.94 -4.61 4.46
C TYR A 163 -0.77 -5.08 3.58
N ALA A 164 0.39 -5.27 4.19
CA ALA A 164 1.51 -5.89 3.50
C ALA A 164 1.32 -7.41 3.39
N GLY A 165 1.72 -8.00 2.27
CA GLY A 165 1.62 -9.46 2.06
C GLY A 165 2.38 -10.28 3.09
N SER A 166 3.47 -9.73 3.65
CA SER A 166 4.17 -10.33 4.79
C SER A 166 3.34 -10.36 6.07
N PHE A 167 2.23 -9.64 6.13
CA PHE A 167 1.29 -9.62 7.26
C PHE A 167 -0.11 -10.12 6.86
N SER A 168 -0.27 -10.80 5.73
CA SER A 168 -1.58 -11.32 5.28
C SER A 168 -2.21 -12.27 6.29
N ALA A 169 -1.40 -12.98 7.06
CA ALA A 169 -1.87 -13.82 8.16
C ALA A 169 -2.72 -13.09 9.21
N TYR A 170 -2.55 -11.77 9.38
CA TYR A 170 -3.35 -10.99 10.33
C TYR A 170 -4.76 -10.69 9.87
N ILE A 171 -4.93 -10.59 8.56
CA ILE A 171 -6.23 -10.27 7.99
C ILE A 171 -7.08 -11.52 7.74
N CYS A 172 -6.51 -12.72 7.89
CA CYS A 172 -7.21 -14.00 7.65
C CYS A 172 -8.46 -14.21 8.55
N ASN A 173 -8.56 -13.49 9.66
CA ASN A 173 -9.75 -13.52 10.52
C ASN A 173 -10.88 -12.58 10.06
N LYS A 174 -10.63 -11.73 9.06
CA LYS A 174 -11.66 -10.89 8.46
C LYS A 174 -12.42 -11.68 7.40
N ASN A 175 -13.71 -11.44 7.31
CA ASN A 175 -14.53 -11.98 6.22
C ASN A 175 -14.35 -11.08 5.00
N LEU A 176 -13.49 -11.49 4.07
CA LEU A 176 -13.15 -10.69 2.90
C LEU A 176 -13.97 -11.09 1.68
N LEU A 177 -14.36 -10.10 0.90
CA LEU A 177 -15.08 -10.29 -0.35
C LEU A 177 -14.18 -10.97 -1.39
N ASN A 178 -14.71 -11.98 -2.10
CA ASN A 178 -14.04 -12.50 -3.28
C ASN A 178 -14.14 -11.47 -4.42
N ILE A 179 -13.02 -10.80 -4.70
CA ILE A 179 -12.95 -9.73 -5.72
C ILE A 179 -12.28 -10.17 -7.03
N ARG A 180 -11.90 -11.43 -7.14
CA ARG A 180 -11.18 -11.97 -8.31
C ARG A 180 -11.87 -11.66 -9.63
N GLU A 181 -13.18 -11.85 -9.70
CA GLU A 181 -13.95 -11.64 -10.93
C GLU A 181 -13.94 -10.18 -11.39
N TYR A 182 -13.81 -9.24 -10.46
CA TYR A 182 -13.81 -7.81 -10.74
C TYR A 182 -12.43 -7.28 -11.21
N PHE A 183 -11.35 -8.01 -10.94
CA PHE A 183 -9.97 -7.61 -11.22
C PHE A 183 -9.18 -8.68 -11.99
N SER A 184 -9.84 -9.48 -12.83
CA SER A 184 -9.31 -10.71 -13.41
C SER A 184 -7.92 -10.57 -14.10
N GLU A 185 -7.62 -9.44 -14.72
CA GLU A 185 -6.31 -9.22 -15.36
C GLU A 185 -5.21 -8.92 -14.34
N ALA A 186 -5.47 -8.06 -13.37
CA ALA A 186 -4.51 -7.71 -12.32
C ALA A 186 -4.23 -8.90 -11.39
N ILE A 187 -5.25 -9.72 -11.14
CA ILE A 187 -5.16 -10.89 -10.26
C ILE A 187 -4.59 -12.11 -10.98
N ARG A 188 -4.78 -12.30 -12.28
CA ARG A 188 -4.23 -13.46 -13.01
C ARG A 188 -2.73 -13.61 -12.85
N ASN A 189 -2.00 -12.49 -12.79
CA ASN A 189 -0.56 -12.49 -12.54
C ASN A 189 -0.22 -12.69 -11.05
N SER A 190 -1.20 -12.59 -10.16
CA SER A 190 -1.08 -12.74 -8.71
C SER A 190 -1.85 -13.95 -8.15
N GLU A 191 -2.36 -14.84 -9.00
CA GLU A 191 -3.26 -15.95 -8.65
C GLU A 191 -2.80 -16.85 -7.51
N ARG A 192 -1.50 -16.90 -7.24
CA ARG A 192 -0.92 -17.67 -6.13
C ARG A 192 -0.79 -16.89 -4.82
N MET A 193 -1.12 -15.60 -4.82
CA MET A 193 -0.75 -14.72 -3.71
C MET A 193 -1.90 -14.32 -2.77
N PHE A 194 -3.14 -14.24 -3.23
CA PHE A 194 -4.18 -13.52 -2.47
C PHE A 194 -5.52 -14.25 -2.35
N ASP A 195 -5.59 -15.54 -2.49
CA ASP A 195 -6.80 -16.38 -2.34
C ASP A 195 -8.09 -15.74 -2.90
N ASN A 196 -7.98 -14.99 -4.00
CA ASN A 196 -9.07 -14.27 -4.66
C ASN A 196 -9.67 -13.10 -3.85
N THR A 197 -9.14 -12.76 -2.67
CA THR A 197 -9.73 -11.74 -1.78
C THR A 197 -8.98 -10.42 -1.78
N GLY A 198 -7.77 -10.37 -2.30
CA GLY A 198 -6.95 -9.16 -2.31
C GLY A 198 -6.37 -8.84 -3.68
N VAL A 199 -6.11 -7.56 -3.93
CA VAL A 199 -5.41 -7.08 -5.13
C VAL A 199 -4.20 -6.26 -4.72
N PRO A 200 -3.06 -6.39 -5.42
CA PRO A 200 -1.89 -5.58 -5.13
C PRO A 200 -2.16 -4.11 -5.45
N LEU A 201 -1.62 -3.24 -4.63
CA LEU A 201 -1.63 -1.79 -4.84
C LEU A 201 -0.26 -1.28 -5.27
N TYR A 202 0.79 -1.74 -4.62
CA TYR A 202 2.20 -1.49 -4.91
C TYR A 202 3.04 -2.54 -4.19
N TYR A 203 4.36 -2.49 -4.35
CA TYR A 203 5.27 -3.37 -3.61
C TYR A 203 6.23 -2.56 -2.75
N THR A 204 6.58 -3.10 -1.60
CA THR A 204 7.70 -2.68 -0.76
C THR A 204 8.81 -3.73 -0.83
N GLY A 205 9.97 -3.42 -0.26
CA GLY A 205 11.10 -4.35 -0.27
C GLY A 205 12.33 -3.77 0.41
N PRO A 206 13.42 -4.53 0.46
CA PRO A 206 14.70 -4.08 1.00
C PRO A 206 15.31 -2.94 0.19
N VAL A 207 15.90 -1.97 0.89
CA VAL A 207 16.60 -0.84 0.31
C VAL A 207 17.86 -0.53 1.13
N LEU A 208 18.93 -0.16 0.45
CA LEU A 208 20.10 0.44 1.04
C LEU A 208 19.91 1.97 1.08
N LEU A 209 19.78 2.54 2.27
CA LEU A 209 19.88 3.99 2.47
C LEU A 209 21.35 4.36 2.62
N TYR A 210 21.78 5.46 1.99
CA TYR A 210 23.16 5.90 2.07
C TYR A 210 23.29 7.39 2.34
N ASN A 211 24.40 7.75 3.03
CA ASN A 211 24.84 9.10 3.27
C ASN A 211 25.88 9.47 2.21
N LEU A 212 25.47 10.24 1.19
CA LEU A 212 26.32 10.59 0.06
C LEU A 212 27.55 11.41 0.49
N ASP A 213 27.39 12.29 1.48
CA ASP A 213 28.49 13.12 1.95
C ASP A 213 29.60 12.29 2.64
N LEU A 214 29.20 11.25 3.39
CA LEU A 214 30.18 10.30 3.96
C LEU A 214 30.81 9.41 2.87
N LEU A 215 30.01 8.94 1.91
CA LEU A 215 30.54 8.15 0.80
C LEU A 215 31.62 8.94 0.03
N GLU A 216 31.36 10.20 -0.32
CA GLU A 216 32.32 11.06 -1.00
C GLU A 216 33.59 11.29 -0.15
N LYS A 217 33.47 11.54 1.15
CA LYS A 217 34.60 11.65 2.08
C LYS A 217 35.45 10.37 2.12
N LEU A 218 34.82 9.20 1.98
CA LEU A 218 35.51 7.92 1.90
C LEU A 218 36.05 7.60 0.51
N GLY A 219 35.80 8.47 -0.48
CA GLY A 219 36.24 8.32 -1.86
C GLY A 219 35.35 7.42 -2.71
N PHE A 220 34.07 7.30 -2.37
CA PHE A 220 33.08 6.55 -3.12
C PHE A 220 32.04 7.49 -3.74
N LYS A 221 31.42 7.03 -4.82
CA LYS A 221 30.22 7.61 -5.39
C LYS A 221 28.99 6.90 -4.84
N GLU A 222 27.81 7.36 -5.22
CA GLU A 222 26.56 6.66 -4.95
C GLU A 222 26.59 5.19 -5.42
N PRO A 223 25.87 4.28 -4.76
CA PRO A 223 25.85 2.86 -5.12
C PRO A 223 25.27 2.66 -6.53
N VAL A 224 26.04 1.96 -7.37
CA VAL A 224 25.61 1.50 -8.70
C VAL A 224 26.07 0.05 -8.85
N TYR A 225 25.19 -0.90 -8.59
CA TYR A 225 25.44 -2.34 -8.69
C TYR A 225 24.23 -3.01 -9.37
N ARG A 226 24.42 -4.18 -9.97
CA ARG A 226 23.44 -4.86 -10.84
C ARG A 226 23.08 -6.26 -10.38
N ASN A 227 23.76 -6.77 -9.37
CA ASN A 227 23.57 -8.10 -8.80
C ASN A 227 24.08 -8.13 -7.35
N TYR A 228 23.84 -9.23 -6.68
CA TYR A 228 24.22 -9.41 -5.27
C TYR A 228 25.75 -9.33 -5.04
N GLU A 229 26.56 -9.88 -5.94
CA GLU A 229 28.02 -9.86 -5.77
C GLU A 229 28.59 -8.45 -5.89
N GLU A 230 28.16 -7.68 -6.90
CA GLU A 230 28.56 -6.28 -7.06
C GLU A 230 28.12 -5.45 -5.84
N GLU A 231 26.90 -5.70 -5.31
CA GLU A 231 26.41 -5.05 -4.11
C GLU A 231 27.31 -5.36 -2.93
N VAL A 232 27.58 -6.64 -2.64
CA VAL A 232 28.43 -7.05 -1.50
C VAL A 232 29.85 -6.49 -1.64
N ALA A 233 30.42 -6.54 -2.84
CA ALA A 233 31.76 -5.96 -3.10
C ALA A 233 31.79 -4.46 -2.81
N TYR A 234 30.78 -3.71 -3.25
CA TYR A 234 30.66 -2.29 -2.95
C TYR A 234 30.53 -2.04 -1.44
N LEU A 235 29.62 -2.76 -0.78
CA LEU A 235 29.39 -2.66 0.67
C LEU A 235 30.66 -2.98 1.47
N GLU A 236 31.40 -4.03 1.09
CA GLU A 236 32.66 -4.39 1.72
C GLU A 236 33.72 -3.29 1.58
N ALA A 237 33.89 -2.75 0.38
CA ALA A 237 34.86 -1.70 0.11
C ALA A 237 34.60 -0.45 0.96
N VAL A 238 33.34 -0.01 1.01
CA VAL A 238 32.95 1.16 1.83
C VAL A 238 33.07 0.87 3.32
N THR A 239 32.58 -0.29 3.79
CA THR A 239 32.60 -0.63 5.21
C THR A 239 34.04 -0.76 5.73
N LYS A 240 34.95 -1.35 4.94
CA LYS A 240 36.37 -1.43 5.29
C LYS A 240 36.97 -0.04 5.51
N LYS A 241 36.71 0.93 4.62
CA LYS A 241 37.19 2.31 4.81
C LYS A 241 36.48 3.05 5.95
N ALA A 242 35.19 2.83 6.14
CA ALA A 242 34.44 3.42 7.24
C ALA A 242 34.98 2.96 8.61
N VAL A 243 35.26 1.67 8.76
CA VAL A 243 35.89 1.12 9.99
C VAL A 243 37.30 1.71 10.19
N ALA A 244 38.11 1.80 9.14
CA ALA A 244 39.43 2.43 9.23
C ALA A 244 39.36 3.93 9.58
N ALA A 245 38.28 4.61 9.26
CA ALA A 245 38.01 5.99 9.63
C ALA A 245 37.28 6.13 10.98
N SER A 246 37.14 5.05 11.73
CA SER A 246 36.44 5.02 13.04
C SER A 246 34.98 5.45 12.99
N LEU A 247 34.31 5.26 11.84
CA LEU A 247 32.89 5.47 11.70
C LEU A 247 32.10 4.27 12.26
N ASN A 248 30.86 4.50 12.63
CA ASN A 248 29.99 3.44 13.11
C ASN A 248 29.70 2.41 12.01
N ILE A 249 29.56 1.16 12.44
CA ILE A 249 29.19 0.06 11.54
C ILE A 249 27.72 0.24 11.15
N PRO A 250 27.39 0.01 9.87
CA PRO A 250 26.01 0.10 9.39
C PRO A 250 25.03 -0.73 10.21
N GLY A 251 23.84 -0.20 10.41
CA GLY A 251 22.74 -0.90 11.07
C GLY A 251 21.76 -1.48 10.07
N THR A 252 20.84 -2.31 10.57
CA THR A 252 19.75 -2.85 9.75
C THR A 252 18.41 -2.85 10.50
N ALA A 253 17.32 -2.63 9.79
CA ALA A 253 15.96 -2.81 10.27
C ALA A 253 15.22 -3.92 9.50
N GLN A 254 15.88 -4.58 8.55
CA GLN A 254 15.24 -5.59 7.70
C GLN A 254 15.46 -7.02 8.22
N ASN A 255 14.52 -7.90 7.93
CA ASN A 255 14.68 -9.33 8.11
C ASN A 255 15.56 -9.91 6.99
N MET A 256 16.51 -10.80 7.34
CA MET A 256 17.40 -11.43 6.37
C MET A 256 16.64 -12.30 5.35
N ILE A 257 15.50 -12.86 5.73
CA ILE A 257 14.66 -13.67 4.83
C ILE A 257 14.27 -12.92 3.56
N PHE A 258 14.13 -11.59 3.63
CA PHE A 258 13.82 -10.79 2.45
C PHE A 258 14.99 -10.67 1.45
N ARG A 259 16.15 -11.20 1.79
CA ARG A 259 17.33 -11.26 0.91
C ARG A 259 17.55 -12.67 0.33
N LEU A 260 16.67 -13.62 0.64
CA LEU A 260 16.71 -14.97 0.07
C LEU A 260 16.18 -15.03 -1.38
N GLY A 261 15.39 -14.04 -1.81
CA GLY A 261 14.78 -14.05 -3.13
C GLY A 261 13.82 -15.22 -3.31
N ASN A 262 13.91 -15.90 -4.44
CA ASN A 262 13.08 -17.08 -4.74
C ASN A 262 13.38 -18.28 -3.83
N HIS A 263 14.56 -18.32 -3.20
CA HIS A 263 14.89 -19.40 -2.25
C HIS A 263 13.98 -19.41 -1.02
N LEU A 264 13.35 -18.28 -0.66
CA LEU A 264 12.45 -18.25 0.49
C LEU A 264 11.26 -19.21 0.29
N ASP A 265 10.61 -19.15 -0.86
CA ASP A 265 9.49 -20.05 -1.20
C ASP A 265 9.94 -21.50 -1.31
N GLU A 266 11.12 -21.73 -1.86
CA GLU A 266 11.69 -23.08 -2.02
C GLU A 266 11.99 -23.70 -0.67
N ILE A 267 12.66 -22.96 0.23
CA ILE A 267 12.98 -23.39 1.59
C ILE A 267 11.70 -23.74 2.35
N PHE A 268 10.70 -22.85 2.31
CA PHE A 268 9.46 -23.09 3.03
C PHE A 268 8.70 -24.32 2.49
N ARG A 269 8.61 -24.46 1.16
CA ARG A 269 7.99 -25.61 0.53
C ARG A 269 8.70 -26.92 0.91
N ASP A 270 10.02 -26.97 0.87
CA ASP A 270 10.79 -28.17 1.24
C ASP A 270 10.64 -28.53 2.73
N ILE A 271 10.53 -27.52 3.60
CA ILE A 271 10.20 -27.72 5.01
C ILE A 271 8.81 -28.33 5.16
N GLN A 272 7.81 -27.78 4.46
CA GLN A 272 6.41 -28.18 4.54
C GLN A 272 6.17 -29.58 3.96
N GLU A 273 6.77 -29.88 2.81
CA GLU A 273 6.67 -31.19 2.17
C GLU A 273 7.38 -32.31 2.98
N GLY A 274 8.39 -31.95 3.75
CA GLY A 274 9.12 -32.88 4.63
C GLY A 274 9.90 -33.98 3.90
N LYS A 275 10.11 -33.84 2.58
CA LYS A 275 10.74 -34.85 1.75
C LYS A 275 12.25 -34.91 1.89
N LEU A 276 12.90 -33.77 2.11
CA LEU A 276 14.36 -33.70 2.23
C LEU A 276 14.81 -34.07 3.65
N GLY A 277 15.80 -34.94 3.74
CA GLY A 277 16.54 -35.15 4.98
C GLY A 277 17.39 -33.94 5.35
N GLU A 278 17.95 -33.94 6.56
CA GLU A 278 18.80 -32.85 7.05
C GLU A 278 20.03 -32.64 6.16
N GLU A 279 20.69 -33.71 5.77
CA GLU A 279 21.89 -33.64 4.93
C GLU A 279 21.57 -33.04 3.55
N GLU A 280 20.51 -33.51 2.89
CA GLU A 280 20.07 -33.03 1.59
C GLU A 280 19.66 -31.56 1.65
N PHE A 281 18.99 -31.15 2.72
CA PHE A 281 18.60 -29.75 2.92
C PHE A 281 19.83 -28.88 3.16
N ALA A 282 20.81 -29.37 3.94
CA ALA A 282 22.06 -28.67 4.20
C ALA A 282 22.94 -28.55 2.94
N GLU A 283 22.97 -29.57 2.09
CA GLU A 283 23.64 -29.51 0.79
C GLU A 283 22.97 -28.48 -0.13
N LYS A 284 21.66 -28.48 -0.19
CA LYS A 284 20.88 -27.58 -1.06
C LYS A 284 21.00 -26.12 -0.65
N TYR A 285 20.87 -25.80 0.64
CA TYR A 285 20.75 -24.42 1.12
C TYR A 285 21.95 -23.87 1.88
N GLY A 286 22.92 -24.72 2.25
CA GLY A 286 24.08 -24.30 3.01
C GLY A 286 24.92 -23.21 2.35
N ALA A 287 25.07 -23.25 1.03
CA ALA A 287 25.75 -22.22 0.27
C ALA A 287 24.96 -20.89 0.26
N VAL A 288 23.63 -20.98 0.16
CA VAL A 288 22.72 -19.82 0.20
C VAL A 288 22.82 -19.11 1.56
N PHE A 289 22.77 -19.87 2.66
CA PHE A 289 22.89 -19.32 4.02
C PHE A 289 24.25 -18.65 4.25
N ARG A 290 25.35 -19.30 3.81
CA ARG A 290 26.69 -18.70 3.89
C ARG A 290 26.78 -17.42 3.10
N ARG A 291 26.38 -17.45 1.81
CA ARG A 291 26.41 -16.28 0.92
C ARG A 291 25.65 -15.08 1.51
N LEU A 292 24.47 -15.36 2.12
CA LEU A 292 23.65 -14.32 2.74
C LEU A 292 24.28 -13.74 4.01
N THR A 293 24.91 -14.58 4.85
CA THR A 293 25.34 -14.18 6.19
C THR A 293 26.79 -13.71 6.28
N ASP A 294 27.66 -14.07 5.32
CA ASP A 294 29.11 -13.82 5.41
C ASP A 294 29.48 -12.33 5.54
N TYR A 295 28.87 -11.45 4.74
CA TYR A 295 29.12 -10.01 4.85
C TYR A 295 28.73 -9.47 6.23
N TRP A 296 27.54 -9.83 6.71
CA TRP A 296 26.99 -9.36 7.98
C TRP A 296 27.81 -9.85 9.17
N ARG A 297 28.25 -11.09 9.13
CA ARG A 297 29.12 -11.70 10.13
C ARG A 297 30.52 -11.07 10.14
N LYS A 298 31.13 -10.90 8.98
CA LYS A 298 32.48 -10.33 8.81
C LYS A 298 32.58 -8.93 9.40
N TYR A 299 31.57 -8.11 9.22
CA TYR A 299 31.55 -6.72 9.68
C TYR A 299 30.73 -6.52 10.97
N LYS A 300 30.29 -7.61 11.61
CA LYS A 300 29.53 -7.58 12.86
C LYS A 300 28.30 -6.66 12.79
N ILE A 301 27.62 -6.67 11.65
CA ILE A 301 26.41 -5.88 11.45
C ILE A 301 25.34 -6.43 12.37
N SER A 302 24.84 -5.59 13.27
CA SER A 302 23.94 -6.02 14.32
C SER A 302 22.48 -5.80 13.95
N TYR A 303 21.62 -6.76 14.33
CA TYR A 303 20.18 -6.53 14.35
C TYR A 303 19.83 -5.56 15.49
N PRO A 304 18.97 -4.56 15.31
CA PRO A 304 18.63 -3.63 16.36
C PRO A 304 17.78 -4.26 17.46
N LYS A 305 18.07 -3.91 18.69
CA LYS A 305 17.10 -4.06 19.78
C LYS A 305 15.88 -3.11 19.58
N SER A 306 16.06 -1.99 18.88
CA SER A 306 14.96 -1.20 18.35
C SER A 306 15.35 -0.61 16.98
N ALA A 307 14.48 -0.72 15.99
CA ALA A 307 14.67 -0.11 14.67
C ALA A 307 14.89 1.42 14.75
N LEU A 308 14.29 2.07 15.76
CA LEU A 308 14.40 3.50 16.01
C LEU A 308 15.81 3.94 16.35
N GLU A 309 16.58 3.19 17.18
CA GLU A 309 17.93 3.60 17.59
C GLU A 309 18.91 3.62 16.42
N LYS A 310 18.83 2.64 15.53
CA LYS A 310 19.76 2.56 14.40
C LYS A 310 19.41 3.49 13.27
N PHE A 311 18.14 3.68 13.03
CA PHE A 311 17.69 4.71 12.11
C PHE A 311 18.13 6.09 12.62
N ARG A 312 18.15 6.30 13.95
CA ARG A 312 18.69 7.51 14.58
C ARG A 312 20.18 7.70 14.26
N ASP A 313 21.01 6.68 14.42
CA ASP A 313 22.46 6.78 14.14
C ASP A 313 22.74 7.15 12.68
N PHE A 314 21.98 6.57 11.75
CA PHE A 314 22.05 6.94 10.34
C PHE A 314 21.62 8.39 10.13
N ARG A 315 20.50 8.81 10.70
CA ARG A 315 19.98 10.19 10.60
C ARG A 315 20.93 11.24 11.20
N MET A 316 21.71 10.86 12.20
CA MET A 316 22.74 11.74 12.78
C MET A 316 24.01 11.82 11.92
N GLY A 317 24.07 11.09 10.82
CA GLY A 317 25.21 11.08 9.90
C GLY A 317 26.41 10.28 10.38
N ASN A 318 26.24 9.37 11.36
CA ASN A 318 27.33 8.63 11.99
C ASN A 318 27.74 7.36 11.24
N THR A 319 26.96 6.92 10.23
CA THR A 319 27.19 5.69 9.45
C THR A 319 26.96 5.96 7.95
N PRO A 320 27.73 5.33 7.07
CA PRO A 320 27.58 5.51 5.63
C PRO A 320 26.29 4.89 5.07
N PHE A 321 25.77 3.84 5.74
CA PHE A 321 24.64 3.07 5.28
C PHE A 321 23.64 2.76 6.39
N PHE A 322 22.41 2.50 5.96
CA PHE A 322 21.38 1.83 6.74
C PHE A 322 20.63 0.85 5.83
N PHE A 323 20.54 -0.40 6.27
CA PHE A 323 19.79 -1.44 5.56
C PHE A 323 18.34 -1.41 6.04
N GLY A 324 17.48 -0.84 5.24
CA GLY A 324 16.08 -0.61 5.57
C GLY A 324 15.10 -1.21 4.58
N MET A 325 13.86 -0.81 4.74
CA MET A 325 12.77 -1.07 3.81
C MET A 325 12.46 0.20 3.01
N LEU A 326 11.75 0.07 1.89
CA LEU A 326 11.34 1.23 1.08
C LEU A 326 10.55 2.27 1.89
N SER A 327 9.83 1.84 2.95
CA SER A 327 9.19 2.75 3.92
C SER A 327 10.17 3.62 4.70
N ASP A 328 11.38 3.11 4.98
CA ASP A 328 12.43 3.90 5.66
C ASP A 328 12.99 4.96 4.71
N PHE A 329 13.11 4.66 3.41
CA PHE A 329 13.49 5.64 2.40
C PHE A 329 12.47 6.78 2.31
N MET A 330 11.18 6.47 2.33
CA MET A 330 10.13 7.49 2.37
C MET A 330 10.22 8.36 3.63
N THR A 331 10.55 7.75 4.77
CA THR A 331 10.78 8.47 6.02
C THR A 331 11.92 9.45 5.88
N MET A 332 13.04 9.02 5.30
CA MET A 332 14.21 9.87 5.09
C MET A 332 13.94 11.07 4.19
N LYS A 333 13.19 10.91 3.13
CA LYS A 333 12.80 12.01 2.24
C LYS A 333 11.96 13.10 2.92
N ASN A 334 11.31 12.79 4.04
CA ASN A 334 10.40 13.70 4.75
C ASN A 334 10.97 14.24 6.07
N VAL A 335 12.22 13.94 6.35
CA VAL A 335 12.93 14.40 7.54
C VAL A 335 14.16 15.18 7.11
N ASP A 336 14.37 16.33 7.73
CA ASP A 336 15.62 17.09 7.53
C ASP A 336 16.81 16.26 8.02
N CYS A 337 17.62 15.83 7.09
CA CYS A 337 18.88 15.17 7.36
C CYS A 337 20.03 16.17 7.20
N PRO A 338 21.05 16.13 8.08
CA PRO A 338 22.20 17.04 8.01
C PRO A 338 23.16 16.69 6.85
N PHE A 339 22.76 15.80 5.94
CA PHE A 339 23.56 15.29 4.82
C PHE A 339 22.67 14.95 3.62
N ARG A 340 23.28 14.85 2.45
CA ARG A 340 22.61 14.35 1.23
C ARG A 340 22.39 12.84 1.37
N SER A 341 21.14 12.43 1.38
CA SER A 341 20.76 11.02 1.46
C SER A 341 20.23 10.50 0.12
N GLY A 342 20.43 9.22 -0.12
CA GLY A 342 19.87 8.51 -1.27
C GLY A 342 19.49 7.08 -0.94
N GLY A 343 18.96 6.39 -1.92
CA GLY A 343 18.59 4.97 -1.83
C GLY A 343 19.07 4.17 -3.02
N ALA A 344 19.33 2.89 -2.79
CA ALA A 344 19.63 1.90 -3.82
C ALA A 344 18.84 0.62 -3.53
N LEU A 345 18.27 0.01 -4.58
CA LEU A 345 17.60 -1.28 -4.44
C LEU A 345 18.60 -2.35 -4.05
N MET A 346 18.19 -3.26 -3.19
CA MET A 346 19.06 -4.37 -2.73
C MET A 346 18.69 -5.66 -3.44
N TYR A 347 19.72 -6.39 -3.87
CA TYR A 347 19.56 -7.68 -4.54
C TYR A 347 19.52 -8.82 -3.53
N SER A 348 18.72 -9.82 -3.81
CA SER A 348 18.71 -11.10 -3.12
C SER A 348 19.89 -11.97 -3.57
N VAL A 349 20.18 -13.03 -2.83
CA VAL A 349 21.30 -13.95 -3.13
C VAL A 349 21.19 -14.67 -4.47
N ASP A 350 20.03 -14.65 -5.09
CA ASP A 350 19.73 -15.16 -6.44
C ASP A 350 19.69 -14.06 -7.52
N ASP A 351 20.26 -12.90 -7.23
CA ASP A 351 20.34 -11.72 -8.11
C ASP A 351 18.98 -11.08 -8.48
N THR A 352 17.90 -11.47 -7.81
CA THR A 352 16.58 -10.84 -7.96
C THR A 352 16.39 -9.70 -6.96
N VAL A 353 15.41 -8.83 -7.22
CA VAL A 353 14.95 -7.83 -6.24
C VAL A 353 13.70 -8.34 -5.55
N THR A 354 13.77 -8.49 -4.24
CA THR A 354 12.62 -8.92 -3.44
C THR A 354 11.54 -7.85 -3.41
N ARG A 355 10.32 -8.28 -3.61
CA ARG A 355 9.12 -7.44 -3.50
C ARG A 355 8.11 -8.06 -2.55
N ILE A 356 7.58 -7.22 -1.67
CA ILE A 356 6.52 -7.57 -0.73
C ILE A 356 5.30 -6.77 -1.16
N PRO A 357 4.21 -7.42 -1.60
CA PRO A 357 3.04 -6.71 -2.06
C PRO A 357 2.35 -6.00 -0.90
N VAL A 358 1.89 -4.81 -1.16
CA VAL A 358 0.89 -4.13 -0.35
C VAL A 358 -0.44 -4.32 -1.04
N VAL A 359 -1.38 -4.87 -0.31
CA VAL A 359 -2.62 -5.46 -0.82
C VAL A 359 -3.80 -4.68 -0.32
N LEU A 360 -4.81 -4.54 -1.16
CA LEU A 360 -6.14 -4.05 -0.81
C LEU A 360 -7.15 -5.18 -0.81
N ALA A 361 -7.92 -5.30 0.25
CA ALA A 361 -9.03 -6.23 0.36
C ALA A 361 -10.31 -5.51 0.81
N VAL A 362 -11.46 -6.01 0.40
CA VAL A 362 -12.78 -5.45 0.74
C VAL A 362 -13.44 -6.33 1.79
N ASP A 363 -14.00 -5.72 2.83
CA ASP A 363 -14.81 -6.44 3.82
C ASP A 363 -16.09 -6.95 3.17
N ALA A 364 -16.40 -8.24 3.34
CA ALA A 364 -17.60 -8.85 2.78
C ALA A 364 -18.90 -8.30 3.40
N GLN A 365 -18.80 -7.69 4.57
CA GLN A 365 -19.94 -7.04 5.26
C GLN A 365 -19.98 -5.53 4.98
N SER A 366 -19.09 -5.00 4.12
CA SER A 366 -19.13 -3.59 3.75
C SER A 366 -20.50 -3.21 3.19
N PRO A 367 -21.13 -2.14 3.67
CA PRO A 367 -22.34 -1.62 3.07
C PRO A 367 -22.09 -0.95 1.70
N HIS A 368 -20.82 -0.78 1.30
CA HIS A 368 -20.40 -0.05 0.10
C HIS A 368 -19.45 -0.85 -0.82
N PRO A 369 -19.72 -2.13 -1.14
CA PRO A 369 -18.76 -2.98 -1.85
C PRO A 369 -18.44 -2.45 -3.26
N VAL A 370 -19.41 -1.90 -3.98
CA VAL A 370 -19.20 -1.36 -5.34
C VAL A 370 -18.32 -0.11 -5.31
N ASP A 371 -18.54 0.79 -4.37
CA ASP A 371 -17.72 2.01 -4.26
C ASP A 371 -16.32 1.69 -3.72
N SER A 372 -16.20 0.66 -2.88
CA SER A 372 -14.91 0.09 -2.48
C SER A 372 -14.11 -0.42 -3.68
N LEU A 373 -14.75 -1.16 -4.59
CA LEU A 373 -14.10 -1.63 -5.83
C LEU A 373 -13.73 -0.47 -6.77
N ARG A 374 -14.57 0.56 -6.86
CA ARG A 374 -14.26 1.78 -7.62
C ARG A 374 -13.07 2.52 -7.04
N LEU A 375 -13.00 2.63 -5.71
CA LEU A 375 -11.85 3.23 -5.04
C LEU A 375 -10.58 2.44 -5.30
N ILE A 376 -10.60 1.12 -5.21
CA ILE A 376 -9.44 0.28 -5.54
C ILE A 376 -8.96 0.53 -6.98
N ARG A 377 -9.87 0.54 -7.95
CA ARG A 377 -9.51 0.86 -9.35
C ARG A 377 -8.95 2.26 -9.51
N HIS A 378 -9.49 3.23 -8.75
CA HIS A 378 -8.96 4.59 -8.74
C HIS A 378 -7.52 4.64 -8.22
N LEU A 379 -7.21 3.89 -7.16
CA LEU A 379 -5.86 3.78 -6.60
C LEU A 379 -4.89 3.01 -7.51
N GLN A 380 -5.38 2.18 -8.41
CA GLN A 380 -4.56 1.46 -9.41
C GLN A 380 -4.38 2.23 -10.72
N ASN A 381 -4.91 3.44 -10.85
CA ASN A 381 -4.76 4.21 -12.08
C ASN A 381 -3.29 4.65 -12.31
N PRO A 382 -2.88 4.89 -13.58
CA PRO A 382 -1.49 5.19 -13.90
C PRO A 382 -0.92 6.44 -13.23
N GLU A 383 -1.75 7.46 -13.00
CA GLU A 383 -1.33 8.71 -12.34
C GLU A 383 -0.98 8.46 -10.87
N PHE A 384 -1.84 7.73 -10.16
CA PHE A 384 -1.57 7.36 -8.78
C PHE A 384 -0.38 6.40 -8.65
N GLN A 385 -0.20 5.47 -9.59
CA GLN A 385 0.95 4.58 -9.64
C GLN A 385 2.27 5.34 -9.89
N LYS A 386 2.23 6.45 -10.64
CA LYS A 386 3.37 7.36 -10.77
C LYS A 386 3.69 8.03 -9.43
N ASP A 387 2.70 8.56 -8.71
CA ASP A 387 2.91 9.15 -7.39
C ASP A 387 3.54 8.14 -6.40
N ILE A 388 3.09 6.88 -6.44
CA ILE A 388 3.68 5.77 -5.66
C ILE A 388 5.16 5.59 -5.99
N ALA A 389 5.52 5.56 -7.27
CA ALA A 389 6.90 5.41 -7.70
C ALA A 389 7.77 6.61 -7.29
N GLU A 390 7.29 7.84 -7.49
CA GLU A 390 8.00 9.07 -7.08
C GLU A 390 8.26 9.13 -5.57
N MET A 391 7.40 8.48 -4.77
CA MET A 391 7.63 8.32 -3.34
C MET A 391 8.71 7.27 -3.00
N GLY A 392 9.06 6.41 -3.93
CA GLY A 392 10.04 5.35 -3.76
C GLY A 392 9.47 3.96 -3.49
N MET A 393 8.16 3.75 -3.68
CA MET A 393 7.56 2.42 -3.63
C MET A 393 7.54 1.80 -5.03
N LEU A 394 7.68 0.48 -5.12
CA LEU A 394 7.68 -0.21 -6.41
C LEU A 394 6.24 -0.24 -6.98
N PRO A 395 5.99 0.39 -8.12
CA PRO A 395 4.65 0.42 -8.72
C PRO A 395 4.26 -0.92 -9.34
N LEU A 396 2.97 -1.09 -9.64
CA LEU A 396 2.46 -2.30 -10.28
C LEU A 396 2.96 -2.46 -11.71
N GLU A 397 3.08 -1.35 -12.43
CA GLU A 397 3.42 -1.35 -13.85
C GLU A 397 4.87 -0.97 -14.08
N GLU A 398 5.57 -1.75 -14.89
CA GLU A 398 6.99 -1.57 -15.20
C GLU A 398 7.30 -0.19 -15.79
N LYS A 399 6.40 0.37 -16.60
CA LYS A 399 6.58 1.72 -17.17
C LYS A 399 6.75 2.82 -16.13
N ASN A 400 6.19 2.62 -14.93
CA ASN A 400 6.29 3.58 -13.82
C ASN A 400 7.59 3.43 -13.02
N MET A 401 8.37 2.37 -13.24
CA MET A 401 9.68 2.19 -12.60
C MET A 401 10.68 3.30 -12.93
N ALA A 402 10.53 3.95 -14.07
CA ALA A 402 11.37 5.09 -14.47
C ALA A 402 11.26 6.31 -13.53
N PHE A 403 10.23 6.38 -12.70
CA PHE A 403 10.03 7.45 -11.72
C PHE A 403 10.60 7.14 -10.34
N LEU A 404 11.16 5.94 -10.14
CA LEU A 404 11.78 5.55 -8.88
C LEU A 404 13.05 6.37 -8.61
N PRO A 405 13.24 6.85 -7.38
CA PRO A 405 14.35 7.73 -7.02
C PRO A 405 15.61 6.99 -6.56
N TYR A 406 15.92 5.83 -7.14
CA TYR A 406 17.07 5.00 -6.73
C TYR A 406 18.26 5.15 -7.68
N SER A 407 19.48 5.15 -7.12
CA SER A 407 20.71 5.36 -7.85
C SER A 407 21.09 4.20 -8.79
N ASN A 408 20.65 3.00 -8.48
CA ASN A 408 21.03 1.76 -9.17
C ASN A 408 19.91 1.15 -10.00
N LEU A 409 18.99 1.96 -10.55
CA LEU A 409 17.92 1.44 -11.39
C LEU A 409 18.48 0.84 -12.67
N PRO A 410 18.42 -0.47 -12.87
CA PRO A 410 18.76 -1.09 -14.14
C PRO A 410 17.64 -0.83 -15.17
N ARG A 411 17.93 -1.07 -16.46
CA ARG A 411 16.91 -0.98 -17.52
C ARG A 411 15.79 -2.01 -17.35
N THR A 412 16.16 -3.17 -16.84
CA THR A 412 15.22 -4.28 -16.51
C THR A 412 15.55 -4.76 -15.10
N ILE A 413 14.54 -4.92 -14.28
CA ILE A 413 14.66 -5.46 -12.91
C ILE A 413 14.08 -6.86 -12.94
N GLU A 414 14.88 -7.85 -12.57
CA GLU A 414 14.37 -9.18 -12.31
C GLU A 414 13.87 -9.23 -10.87
N PHE A 415 12.58 -9.44 -10.72
CA PHE A 415 11.95 -9.53 -9.42
C PHE A 415 11.82 -10.98 -8.97
N ALA A 416 12.13 -11.20 -7.68
CA ALA A 416 11.73 -12.43 -7.02
C ALA A 416 10.20 -12.58 -7.02
N ARG A 417 9.72 -13.80 -6.78
CA ARG A 417 8.32 -14.02 -6.45
C ARG A 417 7.95 -13.14 -5.26
N PRO A 418 6.77 -12.52 -5.29
CA PRO A 418 6.38 -11.66 -4.19
C PRO A 418 6.26 -12.42 -2.88
N VAL A 419 6.82 -11.86 -1.82
CA VAL A 419 6.78 -12.47 -0.48
C VAL A 419 5.40 -12.24 0.14
N CYS A 420 4.66 -13.34 0.30
CA CYS A 420 3.39 -13.39 1.00
C CYS A 420 3.38 -14.55 1.98
N PHE A 421 2.84 -14.31 3.16
CA PHE A 421 2.59 -15.36 4.15
C PHE A 421 1.09 -15.60 4.25
N HIS A 422 0.63 -16.74 3.75
CA HIS A 422 -0.81 -17.04 3.65
C HIS A 422 -1.40 -17.52 4.96
N THR A 423 -0.56 -18.08 5.83
CA THR A 423 -1.00 -18.56 7.14
C THR A 423 -0.13 -17.99 8.28
N PRO A 424 -0.67 -17.92 9.51
CA PRO A 424 0.10 -17.55 10.69
C PRO A 424 1.31 -18.47 10.91
N GLU A 425 1.17 -19.75 10.58
CA GLU A 425 2.22 -20.75 10.70
C GLU A 425 3.38 -20.47 9.74
N GLU A 426 3.07 -20.15 8.50
CA GLU A 426 4.06 -19.76 7.49
C GLU A 426 4.82 -18.50 7.91
N HIS A 427 4.11 -17.48 8.35
CA HIS A 427 4.71 -16.27 8.88
C HIS A 427 5.62 -16.59 10.07
N TYR A 428 5.16 -17.41 11.01
CA TYR A 428 5.94 -17.76 12.20
C TYR A 428 7.23 -18.51 11.83
N VAL A 429 7.15 -19.53 10.99
CA VAL A 429 8.33 -20.30 10.54
C VAL A 429 9.35 -19.38 9.85
N CYS A 430 8.89 -18.55 8.93
CA CYS A 430 9.79 -17.68 8.18
C CYS A 430 10.43 -16.60 9.05
N THR A 431 9.66 -15.95 9.93
CA THR A 431 10.15 -14.80 10.71
C THR A 431 10.80 -15.17 12.04
N ASN A 432 10.31 -16.20 12.72
CA ASN A 432 10.73 -16.56 14.07
C ASN A 432 11.62 -17.82 14.15
N VAL A 433 11.68 -18.61 13.08
CA VAL A 433 12.61 -19.74 13.03
C VAL A 433 13.71 -19.44 12.03
N LEU A 434 13.42 -19.42 10.74
CA LEU A 434 14.41 -19.22 9.68
C LEU A 434 15.18 -17.90 9.83
N ASN A 435 14.49 -16.78 10.02
CA ASN A 435 15.13 -15.47 10.17
C ASN A 435 16.02 -15.41 11.44
N VAL A 436 15.56 -16.02 12.54
CA VAL A 436 16.31 -16.06 13.79
C VAL A 436 17.59 -16.91 13.63
N ASP A 437 17.51 -18.05 12.96
CA ASP A 437 18.68 -18.88 12.73
C ASP A 437 19.70 -18.25 11.79
N LEU A 438 19.25 -17.51 10.76
CA LEU A 438 20.14 -16.68 9.94
C LEU A 438 20.85 -15.61 10.79
N TRP A 439 20.15 -14.97 11.72
CA TRP A 439 20.77 -14.01 12.64
C TRP A 439 21.68 -14.67 13.68
N ASN A 440 21.39 -15.88 14.10
CA ASN A 440 22.28 -16.65 15.01
C ASN A 440 23.64 -16.93 14.37
N ILE A 441 23.68 -17.19 13.04
CA ILE A 441 24.94 -17.31 12.30
C ILE A 441 25.75 -16.01 12.38
N VAL A 442 25.09 -14.86 12.26
CA VAL A 442 25.76 -13.54 12.23
C VAL A 442 26.19 -13.09 13.63
N LEU A 443 25.29 -13.17 14.60
CA LEU A 443 25.48 -12.57 15.92
C LEU A 443 26.29 -13.47 16.87
N PHE A 444 26.08 -14.78 16.77
CA PHE A 444 26.65 -15.77 17.70
C PHE A 444 27.64 -16.73 17.04
N ASN A 445 27.97 -16.51 15.74
CA ASN A 445 28.81 -17.39 14.94
C ASN A 445 28.33 -18.84 14.91
N LYS A 446 27.00 -19.06 15.00
CA LYS A 446 26.42 -20.39 14.91
C LYS A 446 26.89 -21.08 13.64
N PRO A 447 27.35 -22.32 13.63
CA PRO A 447 27.70 -23.05 12.42
C PRO A 447 26.47 -23.12 11.47
N VAL A 448 26.68 -22.87 10.18
CA VAL A 448 25.58 -22.88 9.19
C VAL A 448 24.81 -24.21 9.19
N ARG A 449 25.52 -25.33 9.34
CA ARG A 449 24.91 -26.64 9.41
C ARG A 449 24.00 -26.80 10.63
N GLU A 450 24.43 -26.31 11.80
CA GLU A 450 23.61 -26.30 13.01
C GLU A 450 22.40 -25.38 12.90
N ALA A 451 22.54 -24.20 12.28
CA ALA A 451 21.43 -23.31 12.01
C ALA A 451 20.39 -23.94 11.08
N ILE A 452 20.84 -24.68 10.07
CA ILE A 452 19.97 -25.44 9.14
C ILE A 452 19.26 -26.57 9.88
N HIS A 453 19.98 -27.33 10.72
CA HIS A 453 19.39 -28.37 11.55
C HIS A 453 18.25 -27.80 12.41
N ASP A 454 18.51 -26.73 13.13
CA ASP A 454 17.52 -26.10 14.01
C ASP A 454 16.34 -25.54 13.21
N THR A 455 16.59 -24.89 12.07
CA THR A 455 15.54 -24.41 11.18
C THR A 455 14.60 -25.55 10.76
N LEU A 456 15.14 -26.68 10.33
CA LEU A 456 14.34 -27.85 9.95
C LEU A 456 13.57 -28.44 11.13
N MET A 457 14.30 -28.70 12.22
CA MET A 457 13.73 -29.36 13.41
C MET A 457 12.60 -28.53 14.01
N PHE A 458 12.84 -27.23 14.26
CA PHE A 458 11.83 -26.36 14.89
C PHE A 458 10.66 -26.06 13.95
N SER A 459 10.94 -25.86 12.67
CA SER A 459 9.86 -25.62 11.69
C SER A 459 8.95 -26.82 11.55
N ARG A 460 9.50 -28.02 11.39
CA ARG A 460 8.70 -29.26 11.27
C ARG A 460 7.96 -29.59 12.56
N SER A 461 8.60 -29.39 13.71
CA SER A 461 7.95 -29.58 15.00
C SER A 461 6.77 -28.60 15.16
N TYR A 462 6.96 -27.34 14.80
CA TYR A 462 5.92 -26.34 14.88
C TYR A 462 4.75 -26.65 13.92
N LEU A 463 5.03 -26.97 12.66
CA LEU A 463 4.00 -27.31 11.66
C LEU A 463 3.26 -28.62 11.99
N SER A 464 3.92 -29.56 12.69
CA SER A 464 3.28 -30.83 13.12
C SER A 464 2.42 -30.66 14.38
N MET A 465 2.59 -29.60 15.13
CA MET A 465 1.70 -29.31 16.26
C MET A 465 0.28 -29.15 15.75
N LYS A 466 -0.62 -30.05 16.17
CA LYS A 466 -2.05 -29.90 15.91
C LYS A 466 -2.53 -28.69 16.68
N LEU A 467 -2.63 -27.57 16.00
CA LEU A 467 -3.11 -26.30 16.55
C LEU A 467 -4.53 -26.39 17.14
N ASP A 468 -5.28 -27.47 16.80
CA ASP A 468 -6.62 -27.77 17.31
C ASP A 468 -6.69 -27.95 18.84
N ASN A 469 -5.57 -28.27 19.50
CA ASN A 469 -5.50 -28.41 20.95
C ASN A 469 -4.82 -27.24 21.67
N MET A 470 -4.29 -26.30 20.92
CA MET A 470 -3.71 -25.08 21.52
C MET A 470 -4.76 -23.99 21.42
N THR A 471 -5.55 -23.85 22.48
CA THR A 471 -6.19 -22.57 22.85
C THR A 471 -5.10 -21.54 23.22
N ILE A 472 -4.04 -21.51 22.46
CA ILE A 472 -3.15 -20.36 22.46
C ILE A 472 -4.00 -19.30 21.79
N ASP A 473 -4.45 -18.40 22.61
CA ASP A 473 -5.03 -17.16 22.21
C ASP A 473 -4.12 -16.58 21.13
N ARG A 474 -4.52 -16.72 19.85
CA ARG A 474 -3.73 -16.26 18.70
C ARG A 474 -3.35 -14.79 18.90
N GLN A 475 -4.21 -14.02 19.57
CA GLN A 475 -3.94 -12.66 20.00
C GLN A 475 -2.76 -12.56 20.95
N LYS A 476 -2.65 -13.43 21.97
CA LYS A 476 -1.51 -13.42 22.89
C LYS A 476 -0.19 -13.84 22.24
N MET A 477 -0.25 -14.77 21.30
CA MET A 477 0.94 -15.15 20.52
C MET A 477 1.45 -13.99 19.67
N TRP A 478 0.53 -13.20 19.10
CA TRP A 478 0.87 -12.06 18.29
C TRP A 478 1.31 -10.85 19.12
N SER A 479 0.68 -10.55 20.24
CA SER A 479 1.11 -9.46 21.12
C SER A 479 2.51 -9.73 21.70
N ALA A 480 2.82 -10.97 22.08
CA ALA A 480 4.16 -11.34 22.55
C ALA A 480 5.28 -11.19 21.50
N LEU A 481 4.94 -11.22 20.20
CA LEU A 481 5.91 -11.03 19.11
C LEU A 481 6.22 -9.55 18.81
N TYR A 482 5.38 -8.63 19.28
CA TYR A 482 5.49 -7.20 19.01
C TYR A 482 5.75 -6.33 20.23
N ASP A 483 5.72 -6.91 21.44
CA ASP A 483 6.11 -6.25 22.68
C ASP A 483 7.64 -6.30 22.93
N VAL A 484 8.43 -6.65 21.93
CA VAL A 484 9.90 -6.66 21.99
C VAL A 484 10.52 -5.47 21.25
#